data_5c0d6eaf6140a8a896329af422aa9b1c
#
_entry.id   5c0d6eaf6140a8a896329af422aa9b1c
#
_cell.length_a   1.000
_cell.length_b   1.000
_cell.length_c   1.000
_cell.angle_alpha   90.00
_cell.angle_beta   90.00
_cell.angle_gamma   90.00
#
_symmetry.space_group_name_H-M   'P 1'
#
loop_
_entity.id
_entity.type
_entity.pdbx_description
1 polymer ?
#
loop_
_entity_poly.entity_id
_entity_poly.type
_entity_poly.pdbx_seq_one_letter_code
_entity_poly.pdbx_strand_id
1 'polypeptide(L)'
;MTDNHQAIPYAYLIPLPTETFSRSIRLNPGVSTIGRSQSNTIYLSHGSASRNHARISLIDGQYVLSDLKSQNGTYVNKKRIKNISLKHNDQIVLGDRSFLFSLKDPEHDEPDLIYISSEDTVSLQKDGIQLPDMIERKAENAAQTFLDPNKGRKKISAKKTVEAHSRLLLLYQLSDKLRYIKKADEILSMGIDLIFGAFPSAERGVAMLRSSTKDPLEAHIVKYRHKKPRGDAIPVSQTIINKVIKEKLALVSRDALEDSRFESGSSIVVHNLTSIICVPLISGKRVIGVLHLDTSQILDAFTQNDLEFAAAVANEMAITIDNSRLQQEAVQNERMAAIGLTITNVAHNIKNLQHINKGVEELMSMHLSDIADEKIQETWQLLRNYLKQIKNLSDNMLNFTRVHPVKLELIDINSMVLKYRDFFKQKLTGKGNKLVVDIDPNLTKWMMDESGLKRALHNLVVNAYDAVKEKDNGRITLSTFIDPQNHLNIGVSDNGCGIEPDRVNNVFQLFFTTKGTKGSGLGLPMVQRFVESLGGTITVKSKVDEGTTFNLNFPWIEGN
;
A
#
# COMPACT_ATOMS: atom_id res chain seq x y z
N MET A 1 -47.90 -11.95 24.28
CA MET A 1 -47.63 -10.50 24.36
C MET A 1 -46.11 -10.37 24.23
N THR A 2 -45.62 -10.20 23.04
CA THR A 2 -44.20 -10.05 22.73
C THR A 2 -43.94 -8.55 22.51
N ASP A 3 -43.29 -7.93 23.49
CA ASP A 3 -42.87 -6.54 23.44
C ASP A 3 -41.84 -6.35 22.31
N ASN A 4 -42.30 -5.72 21.24
CA ASN A 4 -41.48 -5.28 20.13
C ASN A 4 -40.90 -3.91 20.50
N HIS A 5 -39.82 -3.87 21.30
CA HIS A 5 -39.02 -2.67 21.48
C HIS A 5 -38.21 -2.43 20.16
N GLN A 6 -38.80 -1.66 19.24
CA GLN A 6 -38.04 -1.04 18.18
C GLN A 6 -36.94 -0.17 18.82
N ALA A 7 -35.70 -0.60 18.68
CA ALA A 7 -34.54 0.19 19.09
C ALA A 7 -34.57 1.54 18.36
N ILE A 8 -34.62 2.64 19.12
CA ILE A 8 -34.56 3.99 18.57
C ILE A 8 -33.20 4.16 17.90
N PRO A 9 -33.14 4.39 16.57
CA PRO A 9 -31.86 4.52 15.90
C PRO A 9 -31.12 5.75 16.41
N TYR A 10 -29.88 5.57 16.83
CA TYR A 10 -29.01 6.68 17.15
C TYR A 10 -28.72 7.49 15.89
N ALA A 11 -28.54 8.80 16.03
CA ALA A 11 -28.13 9.68 14.93
C ALA A 11 -26.89 10.46 15.31
N TYR A 12 -26.16 10.90 14.30
CA TYR A 12 -24.87 11.56 14.43
C TYR A 12 -24.81 12.82 13.57
N LEU A 13 -24.14 13.85 14.06
CA LEU A 13 -23.67 14.98 13.27
C LEU A 13 -22.17 14.80 13.00
N ILE A 14 -21.82 14.61 11.75
CA ILE A 14 -20.46 14.47 11.29
C ILE A 14 -19.97 15.83 10.82
N PRO A 15 -18.99 16.47 11.48
CA PRO A 15 -18.47 17.76 11.05
C PRO A 15 -17.83 17.62 9.66
N LEU A 16 -18.20 18.51 8.73
CA LEU A 16 -17.50 18.60 7.46
C LEU A 16 -16.21 19.41 7.66
N PRO A 17 -15.10 19.09 6.94
CA PRO A 17 -13.76 19.57 7.26
C PRO A 17 -13.64 21.10 7.19
N THR A 18 -13.71 21.74 8.35
CA THR A 18 -13.25 23.07 8.64
C THR A 18 -12.61 23.06 10.02
N GLU A 19 -11.36 23.10 10.08
CA GLU A 19 -10.28 23.31 11.08
C GLU A 19 -10.47 23.05 12.60
N THR A 20 -11.62 22.65 13.19
CA THR A 20 -11.74 22.57 14.67
C THR A 20 -12.53 21.41 15.25
N PHE A 21 -13.15 20.54 14.48
CA PHE A 21 -13.83 19.37 15.01
C PHE A 21 -13.34 18.08 14.35
N SER A 22 -12.71 17.22 15.14
CA SER A 22 -12.15 15.95 14.67
C SER A 22 -12.95 14.71 15.04
N ARG A 23 -14.17 14.85 15.60
CA ARG A 23 -15.01 13.71 16.01
C ARG A 23 -16.47 13.92 15.65
N SER A 24 -17.15 12.83 15.27
CA SER A 24 -18.60 12.77 15.13
C SER A 24 -19.31 13.06 16.46
N ILE A 25 -20.43 13.77 16.40
CA ILE A 25 -21.24 14.15 17.57
C ILE A 25 -22.47 13.26 17.58
N ARG A 26 -22.58 12.35 18.55
CA ARG A 26 -23.77 11.54 18.75
C ARG A 26 -24.91 12.39 19.28
N LEU A 27 -26.07 12.34 18.64
CA LEU A 27 -27.28 13.02 19.08
C LEU A 27 -27.96 12.20 20.18
N ASN A 28 -28.37 12.89 21.24
CA ASN A 28 -29.15 12.26 22.28
C ASN A 28 -30.57 11.94 21.77
N PRO A 29 -31.21 10.83 22.20
CA PRO A 29 -32.59 10.48 21.85
C PRO A 29 -33.59 11.41 22.56
N GLY A 30 -33.52 12.69 22.33
CA GLY A 30 -34.34 13.74 22.93
C GLY A 30 -34.15 15.04 22.18
N VAL A 31 -33.79 16.09 22.90
CA VAL A 31 -33.55 17.43 22.34
C VAL A 31 -32.05 17.73 22.41
N SER A 32 -31.44 18.01 21.26
CA SER A 32 -30.08 18.53 21.16
C SER A 32 -30.12 19.98 20.70
N THR A 33 -29.62 20.91 21.50
CA THR A 33 -29.53 22.35 21.17
C THR A 33 -28.14 22.66 20.62
N ILE A 34 -28.08 23.56 19.63
CA ILE A 34 -26.85 23.90 18.90
C ILE A 34 -26.68 25.43 18.90
N GLY A 35 -25.50 25.90 19.24
CA GLY A 35 -25.22 27.35 19.18
C GLY A 35 -23.94 27.77 19.91
N ARG A 36 -23.65 29.09 19.89
CA ARG A 36 -22.42 29.67 20.45
C ARG A 36 -22.43 29.83 21.98
N SER A 37 -23.55 29.58 22.67
CA SER A 37 -23.56 29.55 24.12
C SER A 37 -23.07 28.20 24.64
N GLN A 38 -22.24 28.20 25.68
CA GLN A 38 -21.76 26.97 26.34
C GLN A 38 -22.92 26.17 27.01
N SER A 39 -24.11 26.76 27.14
CA SER A 39 -25.32 26.07 27.63
C SER A 39 -25.95 25.14 26.59
N ASN A 40 -25.53 25.17 25.32
CA ASN A 40 -26.05 24.26 24.31
C ASN A 40 -25.41 22.87 24.40
N THR A 41 -26.19 21.84 24.06
CA THR A 41 -25.70 20.46 23.96
C THR A 41 -24.53 20.34 22.96
N ILE A 42 -24.61 21.09 21.87
CA ILE A 42 -23.56 21.17 20.83
C ILE A 42 -23.07 22.63 20.78
N TYR A 43 -21.89 22.82 21.32
CA TYR A 43 -21.26 24.14 21.38
C TYR A 43 -20.48 24.43 20.11
N LEU A 44 -20.82 25.53 19.44
CA LEU A 44 -20.12 26.04 18.25
C LEU A 44 -19.28 27.27 18.64
N SER A 45 -17.97 27.13 18.74
CA SER A 45 -17.04 28.17 19.22
C SER A 45 -16.82 29.36 18.26
N HIS A 46 -17.66 29.55 17.21
CA HIS A 46 -17.46 30.55 16.18
C HIS A 46 -18.50 31.69 16.18
N GLY A 47 -18.06 32.91 15.78
CA GLY A 47 -18.86 34.11 15.84
C GLY A 47 -20.06 34.18 14.86
N SER A 48 -20.08 33.37 13.81
CA SER A 48 -21.15 33.27 12.82
C SER A 48 -22.39 32.51 13.32
N ALA A 49 -22.28 31.71 14.39
CA ALA A 49 -23.40 31.03 15.02
C ALA A 49 -24.05 31.91 16.09
N SER A 50 -25.40 31.93 16.14
CA SER A 50 -26.17 32.60 17.22
C SER A 50 -25.97 31.89 18.56
N ARG A 51 -26.23 32.58 19.70
CA ARG A 51 -26.12 31.98 21.05
C ARG A 51 -26.90 30.67 21.15
N ASN A 52 -28.18 30.69 20.72
CA ASN A 52 -29.00 29.52 20.46
C ASN A 52 -29.37 29.57 19.00
N HIS A 53 -28.76 28.70 18.18
CA HIS A 53 -28.89 28.80 16.73
C HIS A 53 -29.98 27.86 16.19
N ALA A 54 -29.91 26.60 16.56
CA ALA A 54 -30.82 25.57 16.09
C ALA A 54 -31.09 24.50 17.19
N ARG A 55 -32.09 23.66 16.94
CA ARG A 55 -32.45 22.54 17.79
C ARG A 55 -32.77 21.33 16.93
N ILE A 56 -32.25 20.17 17.30
CA ILE A 56 -32.66 18.88 16.74
C ILE A 56 -33.46 18.13 17.80
N SER A 57 -34.65 17.65 17.43
CA SER A 57 -35.56 16.92 18.32
C SER A 57 -36.02 15.64 17.63
N LEU A 58 -36.13 14.52 18.38
CA LEU A 58 -36.73 13.30 17.87
C LEU A 58 -38.25 13.38 18.13
N ILE A 59 -39.06 13.43 17.07
CA ILE A 59 -40.52 13.51 17.09
C ILE A 59 -41.06 12.38 16.22
N ASP A 60 -41.93 11.55 16.78
CA ASP A 60 -42.54 10.41 16.07
C ASP A 60 -41.55 9.52 15.29
N GLY A 61 -40.37 9.29 15.90
CA GLY A 61 -39.31 8.47 15.27
C GLY A 61 -38.49 9.17 14.21
N GLN A 62 -38.71 10.46 13.95
CA GLN A 62 -37.96 11.26 12.99
C GLN A 62 -37.19 12.39 13.66
N TYR A 63 -35.97 12.64 13.24
CA TYR A 63 -35.19 13.79 13.70
C TYR A 63 -35.63 15.04 12.98
N VAL A 64 -36.07 16.05 13.72
CA VAL A 64 -36.53 17.35 13.19
C VAL A 64 -35.55 18.43 13.60
N LEU A 65 -34.99 19.14 12.60
CA LEU A 65 -34.17 20.32 12.81
C LEU A 65 -35.02 21.58 12.75
N SER A 66 -34.87 22.43 13.76
CA SER A 66 -35.61 23.69 13.90
C SER A 66 -34.63 24.86 14.06
N ASP A 67 -34.77 25.91 13.25
CA ASP A 67 -34.06 27.17 13.42
C ASP A 67 -34.66 27.96 14.60
N LEU A 68 -33.81 28.43 15.50
CA LEU A 68 -34.23 29.21 16.68
C LEU A 68 -34.14 30.71 16.45
N LYS A 69 -34.58 31.20 15.28
CA LYS A 69 -34.49 32.60 14.82
C LYS A 69 -33.04 33.05 14.79
N SER A 70 -32.18 32.24 14.22
CA SER A 70 -30.74 32.52 14.10
C SER A 70 -30.49 33.71 13.18
N GLN A 71 -29.43 34.49 13.45
CA GLN A 71 -29.08 35.67 12.69
C GLN A 71 -28.73 35.34 11.23
N ASN A 72 -27.94 34.30 11.00
CA ASN A 72 -27.48 33.88 9.66
C ASN A 72 -28.37 32.81 9.02
N GLY A 73 -29.36 32.28 9.76
CA GLY A 73 -30.25 31.24 9.29
C GLY A 73 -29.63 29.83 9.36
N THR A 74 -30.51 28.84 9.37
CA THR A 74 -30.17 27.41 9.29
C THR A 74 -30.51 26.89 7.90
N TYR A 75 -29.61 26.14 7.29
CA TYR A 75 -29.80 25.60 5.94
C TYR A 75 -29.67 24.08 5.97
N VAL A 76 -30.53 23.43 5.18
CA VAL A 76 -30.44 22.00 4.90
C VAL A 76 -30.42 21.83 3.38
N ASN A 77 -29.40 21.16 2.85
CA ASN A 77 -29.19 20.95 1.42
C ASN A 77 -29.31 22.28 0.64
N LYS A 78 -28.61 23.31 1.12
CA LYS A 78 -28.58 24.68 0.56
C LYS A 78 -29.91 25.48 0.64
N LYS A 79 -30.99 24.89 1.21
CA LYS A 79 -32.27 25.59 1.38
C LYS A 79 -32.38 26.10 2.81
N ARG A 80 -32.74 27.38 2.99
CA ARG A 80 -32.99 27.96 4.31
C ARG A 80 -34.26 27.35 4.89
N ILE A 81 -34.19 26.88 6.13
CA ILE A 81 -35.29 26.19 6.80
C ILE A 81 -35.77 26.93 8.04
N LYS A 82 -37.01 26.68 8.44
CA LYS A 82 -37.54 26.99 9.78
C LYS A 82 -37.63 25.70 10.60
N ASN A 83 -38.24 24.67 10.01
CA ASN A 83 -38.35 23.31 10.55
C ASN A 83 -38.27 22.34 9.36
N ILE A 84 -37.55 21.22 9.54
CA ILE A 84 -37.47 20.15 8.54
C ILE A 84 -37.21 18.81 9.24
N SER A 85 -37.82 17.74 8.75
CA SER A 85 -37.43 16.36 9.12
C SER A 85 -36.14 16.01 8.39
N LEU A 86 -35.13 15.61 9.16
CA LEU A 86 -33.81 15.25 8.63
C LEU A 86 -33.85 13.80 8.08
N LYS A 87 -33.21 13.63 6.94
CA LYS A 87 -32.93 12.34 6.32
C LYS A 87 -31.44 12.00 6.43
N HIS A 88 -31.13 10.73 6.41
CA HIS A 88 -29.72 10.30 6.33
C HIS A 88 -29.02 10.98 5.15
N ASN A 89 -27.83 11.49 5.38
CA ASN A 89 -26.99 12.29 4.47
C ASN A 89 -27.47 13.73 4.20
N ASP A 90 -28.41 14.28 4.97
CA ASP A 90 -28.71 15.71 4.86
C ASP A 90 -27.52 16.56 5.32
N GLN A 91 -27.15 17.53 4.48
CA GLN A 91 -26.13 18.53 4.81
C GLN A 91 -26.76 19.71 5.57
N ILE A 92 -26.31 19.93 6.79
CA ILE A 92 -26.78 21.00 7.66
C ILE A 92 -25.72 22.10 7.73
N VAL A 93 -26.11 23.36 7.47
CA VAL A 93 -25.22 24.52 7.61
C VAL A 93 -25.77 25.46 8.68
N LEU A 94 -24.92 25.78 9.68
CA LEU A 94 -25.22 26.61 10.85
C LEU A 94 -24.16 27.71 10.97
N GLY A 95 -24.43 28.88 10.41
CA GLY A 95 -23.42 29.90 10.25
C GLY A 95 -22.39 29.53 9.18
N ASP A 96 -21.13 29.43 9.57
CA ASP A 96 -20.01 28.95 8.73
C ASP A 96 -19.66 27.48 8.93
N ARG A 97 -20.42 26.76 9.76
CA ARG A 97 -20.20 25.36 10.07
C ARG A 97 -21.15 24.46 9.31
N SER A 98 -20.58 23.41 8.74
CA SER A 98 -21.32 22.40 7.99
C SER A 98 -21.22 21.03 8.66
N PHE A 99 -22.34 20.32 8.70
CA PHE A 99 -22.45 18.98 9.28
C PHE A 99 -23.21 18.07 8.31
N LEU A 100 -22.86 16.80 8.31
CA LEU A 100 -23.64 15.74 7.68
C LEU A 100 -24.47 15.04 8.78
N PHE A 101 -25.75 14.86 8.54
CA PHE A 101 -26.62 14.10 9.44
C PHE A 101 -26.59 12.62 9.06
N SER A 102 -26.24 11.73 10.00
CA SER A 102 -26.20 10.29 9.79
C SER A 102 -27.05 9.53 10.77
N LEU A 103 -27.80 8.53 10.27
CA LEU A 103 -28.54 7.54 11.07
C LEU A 103 -27.71 6.28 11.35
N LYS A 104 -26.46 6.23 10.87
CA LYS A 104 -25.52 5.14 11.06
C LYS A 104 -24.36 5.59 11.94
N ASP A 105 -23.78 4.65 12.69
CA ASP A 105 -22.63 4.93 13.55
C ASP A 105 -21.37 5.12 12.70
N PRO A 106 -20.76 6.31 12.68
CA PRO A 106 -19.57 6.56 11.89
C PRO A 106 -18.31 5.83 12.41
N GLU A 107 -18.34 5.23 13.61
CA GLU A 107 -17.25 4.40 14.12
C GLU A 107 -17.37 2.93 13.68
N HIS A 108 -18.53 2.52 13.17
CA HIS A 108 -18.79 1.15 12.69
C HIS A 108 -19.05 1.05 11.18
N ASP A 109 -19.38 2.15 10.51
CA ASP A 109 -19.42 2.24 9.05
C ASP A 109 -18.19 3.06 8.61
N GLU A 110 -17.20 2.40 8.06
CA GLU A 110 -16.08 3.08 7.41
C GLU A 110 -16.61 4.00 6.31
N PRO A 111 -16.20 5.28 6.28
CA PRO A 111 -16.71 6.19 5.26
C PRO A 111 -16.27 5.75 3.87
N ASP A 112 -17.16 5.82 2.89
CA ASP A 112 -16.90 5.61 1.45
C ASP A 112 -15.84 6.60 0.87
N LEU A 113 -15.10 7.27 1.73
CA LEU A 113 -14.12 8.31 1.42
C LEU A 113 -12.70 7.80 1.64
N ILE A 114 -11.94 7.76 0.57
CA ILE A 114 -10.49 7.68 0.65
C ILE A 114 -9.95 9.10 0.70
N TYR A 115 -9.34 9.47 1.82
CA TYR A 115 -8.53 10.66 1.92
C TYR A 115 -7.11 10.31 1.53
N ILE A 116 -6.65 10.80 0.40
CA ILE A 116 -5.26 10.65 -0.03
C ILE A 116 -4.50 11.84 0.53
N SER A 117 -3.67 11.62 1.55
CA SER A 117 -2.61 12.59 1.84
C SER A 117 -1.53 12.45 0.77
N SER A 118 -0.77 13.50 0.51
CA SER A 118 0.32 13.48 -0.47
C SER A 118 1.44 12.48 -0.11
N GLU A 119 1.30 11.73 0.97
CA GLU A 119 2.30 10.81 1.54
C GLU A 119 1.74 9.41 1.87
N ASP A 120 0.41 9.16 1.73
CA ASP A 120 -0.22 7.94 2.26
C ASP A 120 -0.69 6.94 1.20
N THR A 121 -0.49 5.67 1.52
CA THR A 121 -1.00 4.50 0.81
C THR A 121 -2.51 4.34 1.04
N VAL A 122 -3.26 4.09 -0.02
CA VAL A 122 -4.72 3.92 0.04
C VAL A 122 -5.09 2.45 0.22
N SER A 123 -5.78 2.10 1.31
CA SER A 123 -6.36 0.77 1.50
C SER A 123 -7.81 0.73 1.03
N LEU A 124 -8.14 -0.24 0.16
CA LEU A 124 -9.47 -0.40 -0.43
C LEU A 124 -10.25 -1.49 0.33
N GLN A 125 -11.40 -1.16 0.92
CA GLN A 125 -12.34 -2.14 1.47
C GLN A 125 -13.56 -2.35 0.57
N LYS A 126 -14.15 -3.55 0.63
CA LYS A 126 -15.20 -4.02 -0.29
C LYS A 126 -16.58 -3.61 0.18
N ASP A 127 -17.41 -2.98 -0.71
CA ASP A 127 -18.85 -3.30 -0.75
C ASP A 127 -19.45 -2.86 -2.09
N GLY A 128 -20.31 -3.70 -2.66
CA GLY A 128 -20.79 -3.56 -4.03
C GLY A 128 -22.22 -3.01 -4.11
N ILE A 129 -22.41 -1.93 -4.87
CA ILE A 129 -23.72 -1.38 -5.24
C ILE A 129 -23.84 -1.34 -6.77
N GLN A 130 -24.99 -1.77 -7.32
CA GLN A 130 -25.28 -1.71 -8.76
C GLN A 130 -25.66 -0.29 -9.20
N LEU A 131 -25.13 0.13 -10.35
CA LEU A 131 -25.24 1.48 -10.90
C LEU A 131 -26.05 1.51 -12.21
N PRO A 132 -27.29 2.12 -12.30
CA PRO A 132 -28.15 1.98 -13.51
C PRO A 132 -27.90 2.90 -14.71
N ASP A 133 -27.42 4.15 -14.62
CA ASP A 133 -27.36 5.11 -15.74
C ASP A 133 -25.99 5.70 -16.11
N MET A 134 -24.92 5.03 -15.74
CA MET A 134 -23.60 5.43 -16.20
C MET A 134 -23.38 5.00 -17.65
N ILE A 135 -22.72 5.83 -18.46
CA ILE A 135 -22.21 5.44 -19.75
C ILE A 135 -20.99 4.56 -19.51
N GLU A 136 -21.22 3.25 -19.47
CA GLU A 136 -20.17 2.26 -19.24
C GLU A 136 -19.69 1.69 -20.58
N ARG A 137 -18.36 1.68 -20.77
CA ARG A 137 -17.74 0.95 -21.88
C ARG A 137 -16.49 0.25 -21.38
N LYS A 138 -16.20 -0.92 -21.92
CA LYS A 138 -14.90 -1.55 -21.69
C LYS A 138 -13.82 -0.57 -22.14
N ALA A 139 -12.80 -0.32 -21.31
CA ALA A 139 -11.78 0.67 -21.57
C ALA A 139 -11.04 0.42 -22.90
N GLU A 140 -10.78 -0.85 -23.23
CA GLU A 140 -10.18 -1.25 -24.52
C GLU A 140 -11.05 -0.85 -25.72
N ASN A 141 -12.37 -1.03 -25.62
CA ASN A 141 -13.30 -0.64 -26.69
C ASN A 141 -13.42 0.88 -26.79
N ALA A 142 -13.35 1.61 -25.68
CA ALA A 142 -13.37 3.07 -25.66
C ALA A 142 -12.16 3.64 -26.41
N ALA A 143 -10.96 3.13 -26.11
CA ALA A 143 -9.74 3.54 -26.81
C ALA A 143 -9.76 3.17 -28.30
N GLN A 144 -10.19 1.95 -28.66
CA GLN A 144 -10.30 1.51 -30.05
C GLN A 144 -11.34 2.31 -30.84
N THR A 145 -12.48 2.66 -30.22
CA THR A 145 -13.52 3.48 -30.87
C THR A 145 -13.00 4.87 -31.20
N PHE A 146 -12.16 5.46 -30.35
CA PHE A 146 -11.55 6.75 -30.61
C PHE A 146 -10.57 6.71 -31.80
N LEU A 147 -9.84 5.61 -31.96
CA LEU A 147 -8.84 5.43 -33.01
C LEU A 147 -9.41 4.86 -34.33
N ASP A 148 -10.69 4.44 -34.36
CA ASP A 148 -11.33 3.87 -35.56
C ASP A 148 -12.17 4.93 -36.31
N PRO A 149 -11.65 5.48 -37.43
CA PRO A 149 -12.33 6.53 -38.19
C PRO A 149 -13.59 6.03 -38.97
N ASN A 150 -13.82 4.70 -39.03
CA ASN A 150 -14.90 4.12 -39.85
C ASN A 150 -16.22 3.85 -39.09
N LYS A 151 -16.26 4.02 -37.78
CA LYS A 151 -17.49 3.89 -36.99
C LYS A 151 -18.34 5.14 -37.07
N GLY A 152 -19.23 5.19 -38.07
CA GLY A 152 -20.35 6.14 -38.14
C GLY A 152 -20.28 7.15 -39.28
N ARG A 153 -20.62 6.72 -40.49
CA ARG A 153 -20.96 7.60 -41.59
C ARG A 153 -22.32 8.33 -41.38
N LYS A 154 -22.49 9.02 -40.25
CA LYS A 154 -23.42 10.15 -40.15
C LYS A 154 -22.63 11.39 -40.54
N LYS A 155 -23.20 12.31 -41.37
CA LYS A 155 -22.57 13.61 -41.75
C LYS A 155 -21.96 14.26 -40.53
N ILE A 156 -20.65 14.08 -40.33
CA ILE A 156 -19.89 14.68 -39.23
C ILE A 156 -19.72 16.14 -39.61
N SER A 157 -20.14 17.04 -38.76
CA SER A 157 -19.89 18.48 -38.92
C SER A 157 -18.37 18.71 -39.03
N ALA A 158 -17.93 19.57 -39.96
CA ALA A 158 -16.51 19.92 -40.15
C ALA A 158 -15.80 20.25 -38.83
N LYS A 159 -16.48 20.87 -37.87
CA LYS A 159 -15.98 21.18 -36.53
C LYS A 159 -15.63 19.91 -35.73
N LYS A 160 -16.45 18.86 -35.77
CA LYS A 160 -16.17 17.58 -35.08
C LYS A 160 -14.99 16.83 -35.69
N THR A 161 -14.81 16.93 -37.01
CA THR A 161 -13.66 16.32 -37.70
C THR A 161 -12.33 17.01 -37.30
N VAL A 162 -12.32 18.34 -37.21
CA VAL A 162 -11.15 19.10 -36.76
C VAL A 162 -10.80 18.77 -35.31
N GLU A 163 -11.79 18.66 -34.44
CA GLU A 163 -11.59 18.33 -33.02
C GLU A 163 -11.03 16.90 -32.85
N ALA A 164 -11.57 15.92 -33.58
CA ALA A 164 -11.05 14.55 -33.58
C ALA A 164 -9.61 14.48 -34.11
N HIS A 165 -9.29 15.23 -35.16
CA HIS A 165 -7.95 15.31 -35.71
C HIS A 165 -6.96 15.94 -34.71
N SER A 166 -7.35 17.01 -34.02
CA SER A 166 -6.52 17.64 -32.98
C SER A 166 -6.21 16.69 -31.83
N ARG A 167 -7.20 15.91 -31.36
CA ARG A 167 -7.01 14.91 -30.29
C ARG A 167 -6.08 13.77 -30.73
N LEU A 168 -6.17 13.34 -31.99
CA LEU A 168 -5.26 12.34 -32.54
C LEU A 168 -3.81 12.84 -32.57
N LEU A 169 -3.59 14.10 -32.99
CA LEU A 169 -2.27 14.71 -32.95
C LEU A 169 -1.70 14.81 -31.53
N LEU A 170 -2.55 15.13 -30.54
CA LEU A 170 -2.16 15.16 -29.14
C LEU A 170 -1.73 13.78 -28.63
N LEU A 171 -2.45 12.71 -28.98
CA LEU A 171 -2.05 11.34 -28.63
C LEU A 171 -0.73 10.95 -29.28
N TYR A 172 -0.52 11.29 -30.55
CA TYR A 172 0.75 11.04 -31.22
C TYR A 172 1.93 11.75 -30.54
N GLN A 173 1.72 13.03 -30.18
CA GLN A 173 2.74 13.82 -29.46
C GLN A 173 3.01 13.23 -28.07
N LEU A 174 1.98 12.72 -27.38
CA LEU A 174 2.16 12.04 -26.09
C LEU A 174 3.03 10.79 -26.26
N SER A 175 2.66 9.90 -27.20
CA SER A 175 3.38 8.65 -27.45
C SER A 175 4.85 8.90 -27.78
N ASP A 176 5.15 9.91 -28.61
CA ASP A 176 6.51 10.27 -28.96
C ASP A 176 7.32 10.78 -27.75
N LYS A 177 6.73 11.65 -26.92
CA LYS A 177 7.38 12.17 -25.71
C LYS A 177 7.57 11.09 -24.65
N LEU A 178 6.59 10.21 -24.45
CA LEU A 178 6.64 9.15 -23.44
C LEU A 178 7.73 8.12 -23.71
N ARG A 179 8.16 7.95 -24.97
CA ARG A 179 9.20 6.99 -25.37
C ARG A 179 10.50 7.10 -24.58
N TYR A 180 10.84 8.30 -24.13
CA TYR A 180 12.11 8.58 -23.44
C TYR A 180 11.97 8.68 -21.91
N ILE A 181 10.74 8.62 -21.39
CA ILE A 181 10.48 8.76 -19.97
C ILE A 181 10.41 7.38 -19.30
N LYS A 182 11.15 7.24 -18.18
CA LYS A 182 11.23 5.97 -17.43
C LYS A 182 10.52 5.98 -16.10
N LYS A 183 10.22 7.15 -15.55
CA LYS A 183 9.58 7.26 -14.24
C LYS A 183 8.06 7.35 -14.39
N ALA A 184 7.33 6.53 -13.63
CA ALA A 184 5.88 6.49 -13.66
C ALA A 184 5.25 7.88 -13.38
N ASP A 185 5.77 8.60 -12.41
CA ASP A 185 5.25 9.92 -12.02
C ASP A 185 5.38 10.96 -13.16
N GLU A 186 6.47 10.92 -13.91
CA GLU A 186 6.68 11.81 -15.05
C GLU A 186 5.72 11.47 -16.19
N ILE A 187 5.47 10.16 -16.44
CA ILE A 187 4.50 9.67 -17.44
C ILE A 187 3.09 10.12 -17.07
N LEU A 188 2.68 9.87 -15.84
CA LEU A 188 1.35 10.25 -15.33
C LEU A 188 1.14 11.77 -15.34
N SER A 189 2.16 12.50 -14.91
CA SER A 189 2.16 13.96 -14.92
C SER A 189 1.92 14.52 -16.32
N MET A 190 2.64 14.00 -17.33
CA MET A 190 2.51 14.44 -18.73
C MET A 190 1.14 14.06 -19.32
N GLY A 191 0.62 12.88 -19.01
CA GLY A 191 -0.71 12.47 -19.46
C GLY A 191 -1.82 13.36 -18.90
N ILE A 192 -1.76 13.71 -17.61
CA ILE A 192 -2.73 14.65 -17.01
C ILE A 192 -2.61 16.04 -17.62
N ASP A 193 -1.40 16.55 -17.91
CA ASP A 193 -1.23 17.86 -18.56
C ASP A 193 -1.83 17.88 -19.96
N LEU A 194 -1.68 16.80 -20.71
CA LEU A 194 -2.29 16.66 -22.02
C LEU A 194 -3.83 16.66 -21.94
N ILE A 195 -4.38 15.93 -20.98
CA ILE A 195 -5.83 15.89 -20.73
C ILE A 195 -6.34 17.28 -20.31
N PHE A 196 -5.64 17.99 -19.46
CA PHE A 196 -5.98 19.34 -19.10
C PHE A 196 -5.94 20.29 -20.31
N GLY A 197 -5.02 20.08 -21.25
CA GLY A 197 -5.00 20.81 -22.52
C GLY A 197 -6.23 20.53 -23.39
N ALA A 198 -6.67 19.26 -23.44
CA ALA A 198 -7.80 18.82 -24.25
C ALA A 198 -9.17 19.10 -23.60
N PHE A 199 -9.27 19.11 -22.26
CA PHE A 199 -10.51 19.29 -21.51
C PHE A 199 -10.43 20.56 -20.63
N PRO A 200 -10.84 21.72 -21.14
CA PRO A 200 -10.82 22.95 -20.35
C PRO A 200 -11.65 22.88 -19.07
N SER A 201 -12.69 22.03 -19.04
CA SER A 201 -13.58 21.83 -17.89
C SER A 201 -12.97 20.98 -16.77
N ALA A 202 -11.91 20.21 -17.01
CA ALA A 202 -11.28 19.41 -15.98
C ALA A 202 -10.49 20.31 -15.02
N GLU A 203 -10.82 20.25 -13.73
CA GLU A 203 -10.19 21.06 -12.67
C GLU A 203 -9.13 20.29 -11.90
N ARG A 204 -9.34 18.98 -11.72
CA ARG A 204 -8.44 18.12 -10.97
C ARG A 204 -8.20 16.80 -11.71
N GLY A 205 -6.98 16.29 -11.62
CA GLY A 205 -6.58 14.97 -12.10
C GLY A 205 -5.82 14.22 -11.02
N VAL A 206 -6.23 12.99 -10.73
CA VAL A 206 -5.61 12.10 -9.76
C VAL A 206 -5.23 10.80 -10.47
N ALA A 207 -3.96 10.44 -10.43
CA ALA A 207 -3.49 9.17 -10.93
C ALA A 207 -3.00 8.29 -9.77
N MET A 208 -3.53 7.07 -9.72
CA MET A 208 -3.21 6.09 -8.70
C MET A 208 -2.67 4.83 -9.38
N LEU A 209 -1.62 4.24 -8.81
CA LEU A 209 -1.03 2.98 -9.27
C LEU A 209 -1.05 1.93 -8.16
N ARG A 210 -0.86 0.67 -8.56
CA ARG A 210 -0.60 -0.46 -7.65
C ARG A 210 0.53 -1.32 -8.19
N SER A 211 1.36 -1.84 -7.30
CA SER A 211 2.52 -2.67 -7.68
C SER A 211 2.08 -4.05 -8.15
N SER A 212 1.04 -4.62 -7.54
CA SER A 212 0.43 -5.92 -7.90
C SER A 212 -1.10 -5.81 -7.91
N THR A 213 -1.77 -6.80 -8.51
CA THR A 213 -3.25 -6.86 -8.53
C THR A 213 -3.88 -7.02 -7.14
N LYS A 214 -3.10 -7.47 -6.16
CA LYS A 214 -3.53 -7.65 -4.76
C LYS A 214 -3.21 -6.44 -3.87
N ASP A 215 -2.31 -5.57 -4.33
CA ASP A 215 -1.86 -4.43 -3.55
C ASP A 215 -2.90 -3.29 -3.60
N PRO A 216 -2.97 -2.46 -2.56
CA PRO A 216 -3.79 -1.26 -2.55
C PRO A 216 -3.32 -0.29 -3.65
N LEU A 217 -4.22 0.61 -4.06
CA LEU A 217 -3.86 1.74 -4.92
C LEU A 217 -3.14 2.81 -4.10
N GLU A 218 -2.03 3.28 -4.64
CA GLU A 218 -1.28 4.40 -4.09
C GLU A 218 -1.44 5.62 -4.99
N ALA A 219 -1.62 6.79 -4.38
CA ALA A 219 -1.67 8.04 -5.11
C ALA A 219 -0.25 8.42 -5.54
N HIS A 220 -0.03 8.49 -6.84
CA HIS A 220 1.25 8.90 -7.40
C HIS A 220 1.26 10.38 -7.77
N ILE A 221 0.22 10.85 -8.45
CA ILE A 221 0.14 12.22 -8.95
C ILE A 221 -1.25 12.80 -8.68
N VAL A 222 -1.25 14.02 -8.14
CA VAL A 222 -2.43 14.87 -8.05
C VAL A 222 -2.11 16.22 -8.65
N LYS A 223 -2.91 16.61 -9.64
CA LYS A 223 -2.77 17.91 -10.30
C LYS A 223 -4.06 18.70 -10.25
N TYR A 224 -3.92 20.00 -10.08
CA TYR A 224 -5.00 20.97 -10.15
C TYR A 224 -4.73 21.94 -11.28
N ARG A 225 -5.76 22.28 -12.05
CA ARG A 225 -5.66 23.33 -13.09
C ARG A 225 -5.45 24.72 -12.48
N HIS A 226 -6.14 24.96 -11.37
CA HIS A 226 -6.07 26.20 -10.60
C HIS A 226 -5.41 25.95 -9.24
N LYS A 227 -5.40 26.93 -8.34
CA LYS A 227 -4.79 26.77 -7.02
C LYS A 227 -5.39 25.57 -6.25
N LYS A 228 -4.51 24.75 -5.66
CA LYS A 228 -4.91 23.67 -4.73
C LYS A 228 -5.85 24.24 -3.65
N PRO A 229 -7.01 23.60 -3.39
CA PRO A 229 -7.84 23.96 -2.25
C PRO A 229 -7.04 23.86 -0.94
N ARG A 230 -7.40 24.68 0.06
CA ARG A 230 -6.81 24.57 1.39
C ARG A 230 -7.26 23.25 2.03
N GLY A 231 -6.32 22.37 2.33
CA GLY A 231 -6.54 21.05 2.94
C GLY A 231 -5.64 20.00 2.30
N ASP A 232 -5.20 19.01 3.10
CA ASP A 232 -4.28 17.96 2.64
C ASP A 232 -4.99 16.71 2.09
N ALA A 233 -6.29 16.56 2.35
CA ALA A 233 -7.06 15.41 1.93
C ALA A 233 -7.63 15.58 0.51
N ILE A 234 -7.48 14.53 -0.31
CA ILE A 234 -7.96 14.47 -1.69
C ILE A 234 -9.09 13.45 -1.76
N PRO A 235 -10.35 13.87 -1.77
CA PRO A 235 -11.45 12.92 -1.81
C PRO A 235 -11.61 12.33 -3.21
N VAL A 236 -11.72 11.00 -3.28
CA VAL A 236 -12.08 10.24 -4.48
C VAL A 236 -13.12 9.18 -4.09
N SER A 237 -14.05 8.88 -4.98
CA SER A 237 -15.08 7.87 -4.72
C SER A 237 -14.50 6.45 -4.86
N GLN A 238 -14.44 5.72 -3.75
CA GLN A 238 -13.97 4.34 -3.71
C GLN A 238 -14.87 3.41 -4.53
N THR A 239 -16.18 3.60 -4.46
CA THR A 239 -17.16 2.82 -5.23
C THR A 239 -16.89 2.89 -6.72
N ILE A 240 -16.64 4.11 -7.25
CA ILE A 240 -16.29 4.33 -8.67
C ILE A 240 -14.98 3.64 -9.00
N ILE A 241 -13.95 3.83 -8.19
CA ILE A 241 -12.62 3.24 -8.40
C ILE A 241 -12.70 1.72 -8.40
N ASN A 242 -13.37 1.12 -7.41
CA ASN A 242 -13.53 -0.32 -7.31
C ASN A 242 -14.26 -0.91 -8.52
N LYS A 243 -15.32 -0.24 -8.99
CA LYS A 243 -16.05 -0.66 -10.18
C LYS A 243 -15.18 -0.61 -11.43
N VAL A 244 -14.47 0.50 -11.64
CA VAL A 244 -13.53 0.69 -12.76
C VAL A 244 -12.46 -0.41 -12.79
N ILE A 245 -11.91 -0.77 -11.62
CA ILE A 245 -10.90 -1.82 -11.51
C ILE A 245 -11.48 -3.21 -11.77
N LYS A 246 -12.59 -3.54 -11.10
CA LYS A 246 -13.19 -4.89 -11.14
C LYS A 246 -13.74 -5.21 -12.53
N GLU A 247 -14.42 -4.27 -13.16
CA GLU A 247 -15.10 -4.45 -14.43
C GLU A 247 -14.25 -4.01 -15.62
N LYS A 248 -13.11 -3.34 -15.36
CA LYS A 248 -12.21 -2.76 -16.38
C LYS A 248 -12.96 -1.78 -17.31
N LEU A 249 -13.83 -0.98 -16.71
CA LEU A 249 -14.70 -0.05 -17.43
C LEU A 249 -14.19 1.38 -17.29
N ALA A 250 -14.18 2.12 -18.40
CA ALA A 250 -14.07 3.57 -18.40
C ALA A 250 -15.46 4.16 -18.11
N LEU A 251 -15.51 5.14 -17.19
CA LEU A 251 -16.75 5.65 -16.64
C LEU A 251 -16.80 7.18 -16.71
N VAL A 252 -17.95 7.73 -17.14
CA VAL A 252 -18.27 9.14 -17.03
C VAL A 252 -19.59 9.33 -16.26
N SER A 253 -19.59 10.20 -15.25
CA SER A 253 -20.80 10.68 -14.60
C SER A 253 -20.99 12.16 -14.95
N ARG A 254 -22.21 12.53 -15.37
CA ARG A 254 -22.55 13.89 -15.84
C ARG A 254 -23.09 14.75 -14.73
N ASP A 255 -23.77 14.13 -13.78
CA ASP A 255 -24.28 14.74 -12.56
C ASP A 255 -24.09 13.77 -11.40
N ALA A 256 -22.98 13.92 -10.69
CA ALA A 256 -22.66 13.08 -9.57
C ALA A 256 -23.51 13.39 -8.32
N LEU A 257 -24.19 14.53 -8.29
CA LEU A 257 -24.99 15.00 -7.13
C LEU A 257 -26.47 14.55 -7.18
N GLU A 258 -27.05 14.44 -8.38
CA GLU A 258 -28.45 14.02 -8.56
C GLU A 258 -28.55 12.51 -8.89
N ASP A 259 -27.44 11.85 -9.04
CA ASP A 259 -27.43 10.44 -9.41
C ASP A 259 -27.88 9.60 -8.21
N SER A 260 -29.10 9.05 -8.30
CA SER A 260 -29.74 8.22 -7.26
C SER A 260 -28.90 6.99 -6.86
N ARG A 261 -27.87 6.71 -7.60
CA ARG A 261 -26.92 5.61 -7.45
C ARG A 261 -25.79 5.92 -6.46
N PHE A 262 -25.63 7.20 -6.12
CA PHE A 262 -24.72 7.67 -5.09
C PHE A 262 -25.44 8.01 -3.77
N GLU A 263 -26.70 7.60 -3.61
CA GLU A 263 -27.49 7.83 -2.39
C GLU A 263 -26.83 7.26 -1.12
N SER A 264 -25.86 6.34 -1.26
CA SER A 264 -25.04 5.83 -0.16
C SER A 264 -23.62 6.42 -0.12
N GLY A 265 -23.18 7.18 -1.12
CA GLY A 265 -21.82 7.73 -1.21
C GLY A 265 -21.73 9.12 -0.61
N SER A 266 -21.34 9.23 0.66
CA SER A 266 -21.10 10.52 1.34
C SER A 266 -20.04 11.40 0.63
N SER A 267 -19.17 10.80 -0.18
CA SER A 267 -18.02 11.44 -0.83
C SER A 267 -18.36 12.49 -1.87
N ILE A 268 -19.37 12.22 -2.70
CA ILE A 268 -19.74 13.09 -3.83
C ILE A 268 -20.45 14.33 -3.35
N VAL A 269 -21.32 14.15 -2.35
CA VAL A 269 -22.10 15.24 -1.74
C VAL A 269 -21.21 16.20 -0.93
N VAL A 270 -20.22 15.67 -0.22
CA VAL A 270 -19.35 16.45 0.68
C VAL A 270 -18.43 17.41 -0.10
N HIS A 271 -18.02 17.06 -1.33
CA HIS A 271 -17.04 17.84 -2.10
C HIS A 271 -17.60 18.55 -3.33
N ASN A 272 -18.92 18.60 -3.50
CA ASN A 272 -19.57 19.25 -4.66
C ASN A 272 -18.99 18.78 -6.01
N LEU A 273 -18.62 17.51 -6.15
CA LEU A 273 -18.16 16.97 -7.42
C LEU A 273 -19.35 16.87 -8.36
N THR A 274 -19.32 17.65 -9.45
CA THR A 274 -20.44 17.77 -10.39
C THR A 274 -20.31 16.80 -11.56
N SER A 275 -19.13 16.67 -12.12
CA SER A 275 -18.87 15.73 -13.23
C SER A 275 -17.55 15.03 -13.03
N ILE A 276 -17.52 13.71 -13.37
CA ILE A 276 -16.38 12.82 -13.14
C ILE A 276 -16.10 12.00 -14.39
N ILE A 277 -14.83 11.84 -14.72
CA ILE A 277 -14.31 10.75 -15.57
C ILE A 277 -13.38 9.89 -14.72
N CYS A 278 -13.57 8.58 -14.77
CA CYS A 278 -12.68 7.61 -14.15
C CYS A 278 -12.34 6.52 -15.16
N VAL A 279 -11.05 6.34 -15.46
CA VAL A 279 -10.58 5.38 -16.46
C VAL A 279 -9.50 4.49 -15.89
N PRO A 280 -9.51 3.17 -16.17
CA PRO A 280 -8.46 2.27 -15.72
C PRO A 280 -7.20 2.44 -16.58
N LEU A 281 -6.04 2.32 -15.93
CA LEU A 281 -4.74 2.17 -16.56
C LEU A 281 -4.53 0.68 -16.85
N ILE A 282 -4.72 0.25 -18.10
CA ILE A 282 -4.68 -1.18 -18.49
C ILE A 282 -3.41 -1.46 -19.29
N SER A 283 -2.64 -2.46 -18.85
CA SER A 283 -1.58 -3.07 -19.65
C SER A 283 -1.87 -4.57 -19.83
N GLY A 284 -2.08 -4.99 -21.07
CA GLY A 284 -2.52 -6.34 -21.42
C GLY A 284 -3.86 -6.68 -20.76
N LYS A 285 -3.87 -7.66 -19.85
CA LYS A 285 -5.08 -8.07 -19.10
C LYS A 285 -5.15 -7.48 -17.68
N ARG A 286 -4.15 -6.73 -17.26
CA ARG A 286 -4.02 -6.23 -15.88
C ARG A 286 -4.38 -4.75 -15.80
N VAL A 287 -5.13 -4.38 -14.75
CA VAL A 287 -5.30 -2.99 -14.36
C VAL A 287 -4.14 -2.65 -13.42
N ILE A 288 -3.25 -1.76 -13.83
CA ILE A 288 -2.11 -1.31 -13.05
C ILE A 288 -2.39 -0.06 -12.23
N GLY A 289 -3.52 0.61 -12.51
CA GLY A 289 -3.90 1.83 -11.82
C GLY A 289 -5.20 2.41 -12.32
N VAL A 290 -5.50 3.62 -11.89
CA VAL A 290 -6.69 4.39 -12.26
C VAL A 290 -6.32 5.85 -12.46
N LEU A 291 -6.90 6.49 -13.47
CA LEU A 291 -6.89 7.93 -13.68
C LEU A 291 -8.28 8.48 -13.41
N HIS A 292 -8.38 9.41 -12.46
CA HIS A 292 -9.59 10.09 -12.05
C HIS A 292 -9.50 11.57 -12.39
N LEU A 293 -10.51 12.10 -13.06
CA LEU A 293 -10.63 13.51 -13.43
C LEU A 293 -11.97 14.02 -12.92
N ASP A 294 -12.01 15.23 -12.38
CA ASP A 294 -13.25 15.83 -11.92
C ASP A 294 -13.31 17.34 -12.07
N THR A 295 -14.52 17.86 -11.89
CA THR A 295 -14.81 19.29 -11.77
C THR A 295 -15.93 19.51 -10.75
N SER A 296 -15.86 20.62 -10.04
CA SER A 296 -16.86 21.05 -9.05
C SER A 296 -17.81 22.13 -9.56
N GLN A 297 -17.55 22.72 -10.71
CA GLN A 297 -18.22 23.94 -11.15
C GLN A 297 -19.23 23.74 -12.28
N ILE A 298 -19.07 22.72 -13.11
CA ILE A 298 -19.81 22.54 -14.35
C ILE A 298 -20.55 21.21 -14.37
N LEU A 299 -21.88 21.26 -14.46
CA LEU A 299 -22.71 20.09 -14.77
C LEU A 299 -22.49 19.69 -16.23
N ASP A 300 -22.55 18.39 -16.53
CA ASP A 300 -22.40 17.85 -17.88
C ASP A 300 -21.07 18.25 -18.56
N ALA A 301 -20.01 18.43 -17.74
CA ALA A 301 -18.72 18.96 -18.18
C ALA A 301 -17.98 18.02 -19.14
N PHE A 302 -18.29 16.71 -19.10
CA PHE A 302 -17.60 15.69 -19.87
C PHE A 302 -18.55 14.95 -20.79
N THR A 303 -18.09 14.74 -22.02
CA THR A 303 -18.81 14.02 -23.08
C THR A 303 -18.30 12.59 -23.23
N GLN A 304 -19.04 11.78 -23.99
CA GLN A 304 -18.59 10.44 -24.38
C GLN A 304 -17.24 10.45 -25.13
N ASN A 305 -17.03 11.47 -25.98
CA ASN A 305 -15.76 11.61 -26.72
C ASN A 305 -14.61 11.97 -25.79
N ASP A 306 -14.87 12.68 -24.68
CA ASP A 306 -13.87 12.97 -23.67
C ASP A 306 -13.47 11.71 -22.90
N LEU A 307 -14.45 10.85 -22.58
CA LEU A 307 -14.18 9.54 -21.98
C LEU A 307 -13.30 8.67 -22.88
N GLU A 308 -13.60 8.59 -24.18
CA GLU A 308 -12.84 7.81 -25.16
C GLU A 308 -11.40 8.33 -25.29
N PHE A 309 -11.23 9.64 -25.32
CA PHE A 309 -9.89 10.25 -25.36
C PHE A 309 -9.11 10.01 -24.05
N ALA A 310 -9.75 10.21 -22.89
CA ALA A 310 -9.12 9.92 -21.60
C ALA A 310 -8.70 8.45 -21.48
N ALA A 311 -9.52 7.52 -21.98
CA ALA A 311 -9.20 6.09 -22.01
C ALA A 311 -8.01 5.79 -22.94
N ALA A 312 -7.91 6.46 -24.10
CA ALA A 312 -6.77 6.31 -24.99
C ALA A 312 -5.47 6.82 -24.37
N VAL A 313 -5.50 7.99 -23.71
CA VAL A 313 -4.36 8.54 -22.96
C VAL A 313 -3.96 7.60 -21.82
N ALA A 314 -4.94 7.11 -21.05
CA ALA A 314 -4.71 6.19 -19.95
C ALA A 314 -4.04 4.88 -20.40
N ASN A 315 -4.48 4.31 -21.53
CA ASN A 315 -3.87 3.10 -22.09
C ASN A 315 -2.41 3.35 -22.53
N GLU A 316 -2.13 4.47 -23.17
CA GLU A 316 -0.77 4.82 -23.61
C GLU A 316 0.16 4.99 -22.39
N MET A 317 -0.29 5.68 -21.35
CA MET A 317 0.44 5.77 -20.09
C MET A 317 0.68 4.40 -19.46
N ALA A 318 -0.35 3.56 -19.40
CA ALA A 318 -0.28 2.23 -18.80
C ALA A 318 0.74 1.33 -19.49
N ILE A 319 0.71 1.28 -20.84
CA ILE A 319 1.65 0.51 -21.65
C ILE A 319 3.08 1.00 -21.41
N THR A 320 3.29 2.32 -21.39
CA THR A 320 4.62 2.90 -21.19
C THR A 320 5.16 2.61 -19.79
N ILE A 321 4.34 2.74 -18.74
CA ILE A 321 4.71 2.44 -17.36
C ILE A 321 5.10 0.96 -17.22
N ASP A 322 4.27 0.05 -17.74
CA ASP A 322 4.51 -1.40 -17.64
C ASP A 322 5.76 -1.82 -18.43
N ASN A 323 5.97 -1.26 -19.63
CA ASN A 323 7.18 -1.48 -20.42
C ASN A 323 8.45 -0.98 -19.69
N SER A 324 8.41 0.21 -19.09
CA SER A 324 9.54 0.74 -18.31
C SER A 324 9.86 -0.15 -17.11
N ARG A 325 8.83 -0.63 -16.39
CA ARG A 325 8.96 -1.57 -15.28
C ARG A 325 9.57 -2.89 -15.73
N LEU A 326 9.03 -3.51 -16.79
CA LEU A 326 9.54 -4.78 -17.33
C LEU A 326 11.00 -4.65 -17.80
N GLN A 327 11.35 -3.52 -18.40
CA GLN A 327 12.72 -3.24 -18.82
C GLN A 327 13.67 -3.11 -17.62
N GLN A 328 13.26 -2.45 -16.54
CA GLN A 328 14.04 -2.36 -15.31
C GLN A 328 14.22 -3.74 -14.67
N GLU A 329 13.14 -4.54 -14.59
CA GLU A 329 13.19 -5.91 -14.08
C GLU A 329 14.13 -6.79 -14.92
N ALA A 330 14.08 -6.69 -16.25
CA ALA A 330 14.98 -7.43 -17.15
C ALA A 330 16.46 -7.07 -16.92
N VAL A 331 16.78 -5.77 -16.81
CA VAL A 331 18.16 -5.31 -16.54
C VAL A 331 18.65 -5.79 -15.17
N GLN A 332 17.80 -5.77 -14.16
CA GLN A 332 18.15 -6.29 -12.83
C GLN A 332 18.40 -7.80 -12.86
N ASN A 333 17.54 -8.54 -13.57
CA ASN A 333 17.70 -9.99 -13.71
C ASN A 333 18.99 -10.35 -14.48
N GLU A 334 19.32 -9.61 -15.55
CA GLU A 334 20.57 -9.79 -16.29
C GLU A 334 21.80 -9.52 -15.41
N ARG A 335 21.78 -8.43 -14.64
CA ARG A 335 22.86 -8.12 -13.68
C ARG A 335 23.01 -9.23 -12.65
N MET A 336 21.89 -9.73 -12.09
CA MET A 336 21.93 -10.84 -11.13
C MET A 336 22.49 -12.12 -11.74
N ALA A 337 22.12 -12.45 -12.98
CA ALA A 337 22.65 -13.59 -13.69
C ALA A 337 24.18 -13.47 -13.92
N ALA A 338 24.66 -12.31 -14.35
CA ALA A 338 26.09 -12.06 -14.53
C ALA A 338 26.89 -12.16 -13.22
N ILE A 339 26.37 -11.59 -12.14
CA ILE A 339 26.93 -11.71 -10.79
C ILE A 339 26.96 -13.18 -10.38
N GLY A 340 25.86 -13.92 -10.58
CA GLY A 340 25.77 -15.34 -10.27
C GLY A 340 26.83 -16.17 -10.97
N LEU A 341 27.05 -15.97 -12.27
CA LEU A 341 28.10 -16.68 -13.02
C LEU A 341 29.50 -16.38 -12.49
N THR A 342 29.79 -15.10 -12.21
CA THR A 342 31.09 -14.68 -11.67
C THR A 342 31.34 -15.30 -10.29
N ILE A 343 30.34 -15.24 -9.40
CA ILE A 343 30.42 -15.86 -8.07
C ILE A 343 30.66 -17.37 -8.16
N THR A 344 29.94 -18.06 -9.06
CA THR A 344 30.09 -19.50 -9.27
C THR A 344 31.51 -19.87 -9.67
N ASN A 345 32.10 -19.13 -10.62
CA ASN A 345 33.46 -19.38 -11.09
C ASN A 345 34.50 -19.13 -9.98
N VAL A 346 34.37 -18.02 -9.24
CA VAL A 346 35.26 -17.71 -8.11
C VAL A 346 35.15 -18.78 -7.02
N ALA A 347 33.93 -19.15 -6.63
CA ALA A 347 33.71 -20.14 -5.59
C ALA A 347 34.22 -21.54 -5.99
N HIS A 348 34.08 -21.93 -7.27
CA HIS A 348 34.64 -23.17 -7.79
C HIS A 348 36.16 -23.20 -7.70
N ASN A 349 36.83 -22.09 -8.08
CA ASN A 349 38.29 -21.97 -7.98
C ASN A 349 38.76 -22.03 -6.51
N ILE A 350 38.09 -21.33 -5.60
CA ILE A 350 38.37 -21.38 -4.17
C ILE A 350 38.20 -22.81 -3.64
N LYS A 351 37.14 -23.51 -4.04
CA LYS A 351 36.90 -24.91 -3.64
C LYS A 351 38.00 -25.85 -4.09
N ASN A 352 38.50 -25.68 -5.30
CA ASN A 352 39.63 -26.46 -5.82
C ASN A 352 40.91 -26.24 -4.98
N LEU A 353 41.21 -24.97 -4.63
CA LEU A 353 42.34 -24.65 -3.74
C LEU A 353 42.15 -25.26 -2.33
N GLN A 354 40.92 -25.31 -1.81
CA GLN A 354 40.63 -25.91 -0.52
C GLN A 354 40.80 -27.42 -0.48
N HIS A 355 40.53 -28.14 -1.58
CA HIS A 355 40.81 -29.59 -1.66
C HIS A 355 42.29 -29.90 -1.50
N ILE A 356 43.17 -29.04 -2.11
CA ILE A 356 44.61 -29.16 -1.93
C ILE A 356 45.01 -28.84 -0.49
N ASN A 357 44.48 -27.76 0.07
CA ASN A 357 44.80 -27.30 1.42
C ASN A 357 44.39 -28.28 2.51
N LYS A 358 43.33 -29.08 2.30
CA LYS A 358 42.88 -30.08 3.27
C LYS A 358 43.94 -31.13 3.56
N GLY A 359 44.59 -31.66 2.53
CA GLY A 359 45.68 -32.63 2.69
C GLY A 359 46.88 -32.00 3.42
N VAL A 360 47.22 -30.75 3.10
CA VAL A 360 48.29 -30.03 3.82
C VAL A 360 47.90 -29.78 5.27
N GLU A 361 46.64 -29.40 5.55
CA GLU A 361 46.13 -29.19 6.91
C GLU A 361 46.21 -30.45 7.76
N GLU A 362 45.85 -31.62 7.21
CA GLU A 362 45.95 -32.91 7.88
C GLU A 362 47.41 -33.26 8.19
N LEU A 363 48.32 -33.17 7.22
CA LEU A 363 49.74 -33.43 7.39
C LEU A 363 50.38 -32.51 8.44
N MET A 364 50.10 -31.20 8.34
CA MET A 364 50.63 -30.21 9.30
C MET A 364 50.09 -30.49 10.70
N SER A 365 48.80 -30.85 10.85
CA SER A 365 48.21 -31.16 12.15
C SER A 365 48.87 -32.36 12.81
N MET A 366 49.25 -33.41 12.03
CA MET A 366 49.97 -34.57 12.51
C MET A 366 51.37 -34.22 13.01
N HIS A 367 52.11 -33.35 12.29
CA HIS A 367 53.46 -33.01 12.66
C HIS A 367 53.53 -31.97 13.78
N LEU A 368 52.54 -31.09 13.88
CA LEU A 368 52.51 -30.05 14.92
C LEU A 368 51.89 -30.52 16.24
N SER A 369 51.20 -31.69 16.26
CA SER A 369 50.64 -32.28 17.50
C SER A 369 51.72 -32.56 18.57
N ASP A 370 52.91 -32.93 18.13
CA ASP A 370 54.02 -33.33 19.01
C ASP A 370 54.94 -32.13 19.41
N ILE A 371 54.68 -30.95 18.87
CA ILE A 371 55.45 -29.73 19.18
C ILE A 371 54.84 -29.04 20.40
N ALA A 372 55.66 -28.93 21.46
CA ALA A 372 55.25 -28.32 22.73
C ALA A 372 55.29 -26.75 22.73
N ASP A 373 55.67 -26.11 21.63
CA ASP A 373 55.72 -24.66 21.53
C ASP A 373 54.32 -24.07 21.39
N GLU A 374 53.84 -23.39 22.42
CA GLU A 374 52.51 -22.80 22.53
C GLU A 374 52.23 -21.75 21.42
N LYS A 375 53.23 -20.97 21.03
CA LYS A 375 53.11 -19.97 19.93
C LYS A 375 52.87 -20.64 18.57
N ILE A 376 53.52 -21.78 18.33
CA ILE A 376 53.32 -22.54 17.09
C ILE A 376 51.89 -23.09 17.07
N GLN A 377 51.41 -23.63 18.17
CA GLN A 377 50.06 -24.18 18.30
C GLN A 377 49.02 -23.07 18.13
N GLU A 378 49.18 -21.93 18.77
CA GLU A 378 48.29 -20.77 18.59
C GLU A 378 48.25 -20.27 17.12
N THR A 379 49.43 -20.13 16.50
CA THR A 379 49.55 -19.71 15.10
C THR A 379 48.87 -20.69 14.14
N TRP A 380 49.04 -22.00 14.40
CA TRP A 380 48.37 -23.04 13.62
C TRP A 380 46.85 -23.02 13.76
N GLN A 381 46.34 -22.86 14.97
CA GLN A 381 44.91 -22.69 15.21
C GLN A 381 44.34 -21.46 14.52
N LEU A 382 45.07 -20.36 14.52
CA LEU A 382 44.70 -19.14 13.83
C LEU A 382 44.58 -19.38 12.31
N LEU A 383 45.57 -20.03 11.70
CA LEU A 383 45.57 -20.38 10.28
C LEU A 383 44.39 -21.29 9.91
N ARG A 384 44.12 -22.33 10.70
CA ARG A 384 42.96 -23.24 10.51
C ARG A 384 41.64 -22.47 10.57
N ASN A 385 41.51 -21.50 11.47
CA ASN A 385 40.32 -20.66 11.55
C ASN A 385 40.13 -19.82 10.30
N TYR A 386 41.19 -19.26 9.72
CA TYR A 386 41.12 -18.51 8.44
C TYR A 386 40.75 -19.41 7.27
N LEU A 387 41.32 -20.61 7.15
CA LEU A 387 40.97 -21.58 6.12
C LEU A 387 39.50 -21.98 6.21
N LYS A 388 38.99 -22.18 7.43
CA LYS A 388 37.56 -22.46 7.66
C LYS A 388 36.66 -21.28 7.28
N GLN A 389 37.09 -20.04 7.51
CA GLN A 389 36.33 -18.84 7.07
C GLN A 389 36.26 -18.76 5.55
N ILE A 390 37.38 -19.00 4.84
CA ILE A 390 37.41 -19.01 3.37
C ILE A 390 36.46 -20.10 2.83
N LYS A 391 36.45 -21.29 3.45
CA LYS A 391 35.52 -22.37 3.10
C LYS A 391 34.07 -21.93 3.24
N ASN A 392 33.72 -21.38 4.39
CA ASN A 392 32.35 -20.91 4.64
C ASN A 392 31.92 -19.81 3.66
N LEU A 393 32.84 -18.91 3.29
CA LEU A 393 32.58 -17.87 2.29
C LEU A 393 32.29 -18.47 0.92
N SER A 394 33.12 -19.45 0.48
CA SER A 394 32.94 -20.16 -0.78
C SER A 394 31.62 -20.93 -0.83
N ASP A 395 31.28 -21.65 0.25
CA ASP A 395 30.02 -22.39 0.36
C ASP A 395 28.80 -21.45 0.32
N ASN A 396 28.88 -20.29 0.97
CA ASN A 396 27.83 -19.26 0.90
C ASN A 396 27.69 -18.69 -0.51
N MET A 397 28.79 -18.45 -1.23
CA MET A 397 28.80 -18.00 -2.63
C MET A 397 28.11 -19.02 -3.54
N LEU A 398 28.45 -20.31 -3.42
CA LEU A 398 27.82 -21.37 -4.21
C LEU A 398 26.32 -21.54 -3.88
N ASN A 399 25.95 -21.42 -2.62
CA ASN A 399 24.55 -21.50 -2.21
C ASN A 399 23.72 -20.31 -2.72
N PHE A 400 24.33 -19.13 -2.84
CA PHE A 400 23.68 -17.93 -3.41
C PHE A 400 23.38 -18.12 -4.91
N THR A 401 24.28 -18.73 -5.66
CA THR A 401 24.15 -18.89 -7.13
C THR A 401 23.29 -20.08 -7.54
N ARG A 402 23.13 -21.07 -6.68
CA ARG A 402 22.27 -22.23 -6.96
C ARG A 402 20.81 -21.82 -6.98
N VAL A 403 20.17 -22.04 -8.13
CA VAL A 403 18.71 -21.98 -8.21
C VAL A 403 18.18 -23.24 -7.51
N HIS A 404 17.71 -23.08 -6.28
CA HIS A 404 16.97 -24.15 -5.62
C HIS A 404 15.53 -24.07 -6.12
N PRO A 405 15.00 -25.08 -6.82
CA PRO A 405 13.58 -25.09 -7.15
C PRO A 405 12.78 -25.04 -5.86
N VAL A 406 11.83 -24.13 -5.79
CA VAL A 406 10.92 -24.01 -4.66
C VAL A 406 10.10 -25.29 -4.57
N LYS A 407 10.18 -25.99 -3.45
CA LYS A 407 9.43 -27.22 -3.19
C LYS A 407 8.39 -26.93 -2.11
N LEU A 408 7.17 -26.65 -2.54
CA LEU A 408 6.08 -26.35 -1.63
C LEU A 408 5.55 -27.65 -0.99
N GLU A 409 5.56 -27.69 0.33
CA GLU A 409 5.02 -28.76 1.15
C GLU A 409 4.22 -28.16 2.32
N LEU A 410 3.22 -28.88 2.78
CA LEU A 410 2.42 -28.45 3.93
C LEU A 410 3.16 -28.76 5.22
N ILE A 411 3.84 -27.78 5.81
CA ILE A 411 4.71 -27.94 6.97
C ILE A 411 4.14 -27.30 8.23
N ASP A 412 4.50 -27.85 9.37
CA ASP A 412 4.22 -27.31 10.69
C ASP A 412 5.32 -26.30 11.06
N ILE A 413 4.99 -25.01 10.90
CA ILE A 413 5.90 -23.89 11.15
C ILE A 413 6.31 -23.82 12.63
N ASN A 414 5.35 -23.98 13.54
CA ASN A 414 5.61 -23.92 14.99
C ASN A 414 6.58 -25.03 15.42
N SER A 415 6.38 -26.25 14.94
CA SER A 415 7.29 -27.37 15.21
C SER A 415 8.71 -27.09 14.71
N MET A 416 8.84 -26.46 13.53
CA MET A 416 10.14 -26.07 12.99
C MET A 416 10.83 -25.00 13.86
N VAL A 417 10.12 -23.95 14.25
CA VAL A 417 10.66 -22.88 15.10
C VAL A 417 11.11 -23.43 16.46
N LEU A 418 10.34 -24.35 17.06
CA LEU A 418 10.70 -25.01 18.32
C LEU A 418 11.98 -25.84 18.19
N LYS A 419 12.15 -26.60 17.09
CA LYS A 419 13.41 -27.34 16.82
C LYS A 419 14.61 -26.39 16.71
N TYR A 420 14.43 -25.22 16.11
CA TYR A 420 15.48 -24.19 16.04
C TYR A 420 15.83 -23.64 17.41
N ARG A 421 14.84 -23.37 18.27
CA ARG A 421 15.07 -22.98 19.66
C ARG A 421 15.98 -23.98 20.36
N ASP A 422 15.65 -25.26 20.28
CA ASP A 422 16.37 -26.32 21.00
C ASP A 422 17.80 -26.49 20.48
N PHE A 423 18.02 -26.36 19.17
CA PHE A 423 19.35 -26.37 18.57
C PHE A 423 20.24 -25.21 19.02
N PHE A 424 19.69 -24.00 19.09
CA PHE A 424 20.47 -22.82 19.48
C PHE A 424 20.59 -22.66 21.00
N LYS A 425 19.70 -23.25 21.80
CA LYS A 425 19.76 -23.20 23.28
C LYS A 425 21.10 -23.70 23.82
N GLN A 426 21.70 -24.70 23.18
CA GLN A 426 23.02 -25.23 23.57
C GLN A 426 24.19 -24.27 23.24
N LYS A 427 24.02 -23.37 22.25
CA LYS A 427 25.04 -22.40 21.85
C LYS A 427 25.00 -21.09 22.65
N LEU A 428 23.87 -20.80 23.30
CA LEU A 428 23.64 -19.57 24.08
C LEU A 428 24.06 -19.70 25.57
N THR A 429 24.98 -20.59 25.89
CA THR A 429 25.38 -20.96 27.28
C THR A 429 26.31 -19.94 27.96
N GLY A 430 26.31 -18.64 27.60
CA GLY A 430 27.13 -17.60 28.20
C GLY A 430 26.37 -16.34 28.58
N LYS A 431 26.82 -15.59 29.60
CA LYS A 431 26.33 -14.25 29.95
C LYS A 431 24.81 -14.10 30.19
N GLY A 432 24.10 -15.19 30.54
CA GLY A 432 22.64 -15.12 30.76
C GLY A 432 21.79 -14.95 29.49
N ASN A 433 22.37 -15.17 28.32
CA ASN A 433 21.69 -15.02 27.03
C ASN A 433 20.59 -16.08 26.84
N LYS A 434 19.45 -15.66 26.27
CA LYS A 434 18.24 -16.52 26.13
C LYS A 434 17.66 -16.44 24.72
N LEU A 435 17.19 -17.59 24.23
CA LEU A 435 16.31 -17.66 23.05
C LEU A 435 14.90 -17.93 23.55
N VAL A 436 14.00 -17.01 23.26
CA VAL A 436 12.58 -17.04 23.62
C VAL A 436 11.77 -17.34 22.35
N VAL A 437 10.68 -18.06 22.51
CA VAL A 437 9.76 -18.38 21.40
C VAL A 437 8.38 -17.88 21.78
N ASP A 438 7.81 -17.08 20.89
CA ASP A 438 6.46 -16.51 20.98
C ASP A 438 5.69 -16.94 19.73
N ILE A 439 4.97 -18.07 19.82
CA ILE A 439 4.29 -18.69 18.69
C ILE A 439 2.78 -18.63 18.88
N ASP A 440 2.06 -18.37 17.79
CA ASP A 440 0.60 -18.48 17.77
C ASP A 440 0.19 -19.95 17.86
N PRO A 441 -0.47 -20.39 18.94
CA PRO A 441 -0.88 -21.77 19.12
C PRO A 441 -1.93 -22.23 18.09
N ASN A 442 -2.63 -21.29 17.44
CA ASN A 442 -3.65 -21.59 16.43
C ASN A 442 -3.05 -21.72 15.02
N LEU A 443 -1.77 -21.41 14.85
CA LEU A 443 -1.11 -21.56 13.57
C LEU A 443 -1.06 -23.03 13.17
N THR A 444 -1.81 -23.38 12.13
CA THR A 444 -1.83 -24.69 11.53
C THR A 444 -0.64 -24.88 10.58
N LYS A 445 -0.67 -25.93 9.76
CA LYS A 445 0.33 -26.13 8.73
C LYS A 445 0.24 -25.07 7.64
N TRP A 446 1.37 -24.71 7.04
CA TRP A 446 1.50 -23.71 5.99
C TRP A 446 2.21 -24.27 4.76
N MET A 447 1.76 -23.88 3.56
CA MET A 447 2.43 -24.24 2.31
C MET A 447 3.75 -23.47 2.20
N MET A 448 4.88 -24.18 2.28
CA MET A 448 6.21 -23.57 2.39
C MET A 448 7.30 -24.49 1.84
N ASP A 449 8.41 -23.93 1.36
CA ASP A 449 9.65 -24.67 1.14
C ASP A 449 10.39 -24.85 2.48
N GLU A 450 10.32 -26.03 3.05
CA GLU A 450 10.93 -26.37 4.33
C GLU A 450 12.44 -26.07 4.35
N SER A 451 13.14 -26.43 3.29
CA SER A 451 14.60 -26.26 3.20
C SER A 451 14.99 -24.80 3.05
N GLY A 452 14.22 -24.02 2.29
CA GLY A 452 14.38 -22.59 2.14
C GLY A 452 14.15 -21.83 3.45
N LEU A 453 13.06 -22.16 4.15
CA LEU A 453 12.74 -21.55 5.45
C LEU A 453 13.82 -21.87 6.50
N LYS A 454 14.31 -23.14 6.53
CA LYS A 454 15.42 -23.49 7.43
C LYS A 454 16.66 -22.63 7.20
N ARG A 455 17.05 -22.42 5.94
CA ARG A 455 18.19 -21.56 5.60
C ARG A 455 17.95 -20.10 5.99
N ALA A 456 16.75 -19.58 5.74
CA ALA A 456 16.38 -18.22 6.10
C ALA A 456 16.44 -17.98 7.61
N LEU A 457 15.80 -18.87 8.40
CA LEU A 457 15.84 -18.80 9.86
C LEU A 457 17.26 -18.92 10.39
N HIS A 458 18.07 -19.83 9.83
CA HIS A 458 19.47 -19.97 10.23
C HIS A 458 20.25 -18.68 10.07
N ASN A 459 20.14 -18.02 8.90
CA ASN A 459 20.82 -16.75 8.65
C ASN A 459 20.37 -15.65 9.61
N LEU A 460 19.08 -15.52 9.88
CA LEU A 460 18.55 -14.49 10.78
C LEU A 460 18.95 -14.77 12.23
N VAL A 461 18.83 -16.03 12.71
CA VAL A 461 19.18 -16.36 14.10
C VAL A 461 20.68 -16.26 14.36
N VAL A 462 21.55 -16.61 13.39
CA VAL A 462 23.00 -16.38 13.49
C VAL A 462 23.32 -14.89 13.55
N ASN A 463 22.63 -14.06 12.77
CA ASN A 463 22.82 -12.60 12.83
C ASN A 463 22.40 -12.05 14.19
N ALA A 464 21.25 -12.47 14.72
CA ALA A 464 20.78 -12.09 16.05
C ALA A 464 21.73 -12.56 17.16
N TYR A 465 22.24 -13.82 17.05
CA TYR A 465 23.25 -14.34 18.00
C TYR A 465 24.52 -13.49 18.00
N ASP A 466 25.05 -13.16 16.84
CA ASP A 466 26.24 -12.30 16.72
C ASP A 466 26.02 -10.91 17.35
N ALA A 467 24.79 -10.38 17.26
CA ALA A 467 24.45 -9.07 17.83
C ALA A 467 24.37 -9.09 19.37
N VAL A 468 24.04 -10.26 19.99
CA VAL A 468 23.83 -10.35 21.43
C VAL A 468 24.95 -11.09 22.18
N LYS A 469 25.87 -11.79 21.50
CA LYS A 469 26.85 -12.69 22.14
C LYS A 469 27.76 -12.02 23.19
N GLU A 470 28.06 -10.73 23.00
CA GLU A 470 28.89 -9.94 23.92
C GLU A 470 28.06 -9.15 24.95
N LYS A 471 26.73 -9.13 24.82
CA LYS A 471 25.82 -8.40 25.69
C LYS A 471 25.41 -9.26 26.88
N ASP A 472 25.35 -8.65 28.06
CA ASP A 472 24.76 -9.30 29.23
C ASP A 472 23.24 -9.37 29.09
N ASN A 473 22.64 -10.50 29.43
CA ASN A 473 21.21 -10.76 29.25
C ASN A 473 20.70 -10.57 27.81
N GLY A 474 21.51 -10.95 26.83
CA GLY A 474 21.11 -10.97 25.41
C GLY A 474 19.87 -11.82 25.21
N ARG A 475 18.91 -11.30 24.43
CA ARG A 475 17.66 -11.99 24.15
C ARG A 475 17.44 -12.06 22.64
N ILE A 476 17.14 -13.26 22.17
CA ILE A 476 16.67 -13.50 20.80
C ILE A 476 15.24 -14.03 20.92
N THR A 477 14.31 -13.44 20.18
CA THR A 477 12.91 -13.87 20.17
C THR A 477 12.53 -14.36 18.77
N LEU A 478 11.99 -15.57 18.68
CA LEU A 478 11.36 -16.10 17.47
C LEU A 478 9.84 -16.02 17.64
N SER A 479 9.14 -15.35 16.74
CA SER A 479 7.69 -15.20 16.80
C SER A 479 7.01 -15.70 15.54
N THR A 480 5.80 -16.24 15.67
CA THR A 480 4.93 -16.61 14.56
C THR A 480 3.51 -16.11 14.83
N PHE A 481 2.87 -15.51 13.84
CA PHE A 481 1.45 -15.13 13.92
C PHE A 481 0.84 -15.00 12.52
N ILE A 482 -0.49 -15.03 12.45
CA ILE A 482 -1.25 -14.74 11.21
C ILE A 482 -1.81 -13.34 11.34
N ASP A 483 -1.60 -12.50 10.32
CA ASP A 483 -2.15 -11.16 10.28
C ASP A 483 -3.65 -11.15 9.81
N PRO A 484 -4.36 -10.03 9.94
CA PRO A 484 -5.76 -9.93 9.52
C PRO A 484 -5.98 -10.19 8.01
N GLN A 485 -4.94 -10.07 7.18
CA GLN A 485 -4.95 -10.36 5.75
C GLN A 485 -4.71 -11.86 5.46
N ASN A 486 -4.64 -12.70 6.49
CA ASN A 486 -4.34 -14.13 6.41
C ASN A 486 -2.95 -14.43 5.85
N HIS A 487 -1.94 -13.61 6.20
CA HIS A 487 -0.54 -13.87 5.88
C HIS A 487 0.18 -14.42 7.09
N LEU A 488 1.05 -15.40 6.87
CA LEU A 488 1.96 -15.91 7.89
C LEU A 488 3.09 -14.90 8.12
N ASN A 489 3.27 -14.49 9.36
CA ASN A 489 4.39 -13.66 9.79
C ASN A 489 5.34 -14.49 10.66
N ILE A 490 6.64 -14.43 10.34
CA ILE A 490 7.70 -15.07 11.14
C ILE A 490 8.71 -13.98 11.51
N GLY A 491 8.79 -13.67 12.81
CA GLY A 491 9.68 -12.66 13.36
C GLY A 491 10.94 -13.26 13.98
N VAL A 492 12.09 -12.60 13.75
CA VAL A 492 13.35 -12.83 14.48
C VAL A 492 13.80 -11.49 15.03
N SER A 493 13.74 -11.36 16.36
CA SER A 493 14.09 -10.13 17.07
C SER A 493 15.25 -10.38 18.03
N ASP A 494 16.15 -9.41 18.14
CA ASP A 494 17.21 -9.39 19.13
C ASP A 494 17.22 -8.06 19.90
N ASN A 495 17.80 -8.06 21.10
CA ASN A 495 18.07 -6.85 21.87
C ASN A 495 19.56 -6.46 21.79
N GLY A 496 20.23 -6.75 20.69
CA GLY A 496 21.65 -6.52 20.46
C GLY A 496 22.04 -5.06 20.23
N CYS A 497 23.14 -4.86 19.50
CA CYS A 497 23.68 -3.52 19.22
C CYS A 497 22.83 -2.71 18.24
N GLY A 498 21.88 -3.31 17.54
CA GLY A 498 21.08 -2.63 16.51
C GLY A 498 21.88 -2.28 15.25
N ILE A 499 21.23 -1.51 14.34
CA ILE A 499 21.77 -1.08 13.06
C ILE A 499 21.57 0.44 12.94
N GLU A 500 22.59 1.16 12.51
CA GLU A 500 22.52 2.60 12.24
C GLU A 500 21.49 2.91 11.13
N PRO A 501 20.70 4.00 11.25
CA PRO A 501 19.63 4.33 10.30
C PRO A 501 20.08 4.39 8.85
N ASP A 502 21.24 4.97 8.58
CA ASP A 502 21.81 5.09 7.22
C ASP A 502 22.20 3.75 6.61
N ARG A 503 22.34 2.70 7.43
CA ARG A 503 22.73 1.35 7.02
C ARG A 503 21.56 0.40 6.87
N VAL A 504 20.42 0.71 7.47
CA VAL A 504 19.22 -0.16 7.44
C VAL A 504 18.79 -0.46 5.99
N ASN A 505 18.83 0.53 5.10
CA ASN A 505 18.47 0.35 3.70
C ASN A 505 19.49 -0.48 2.90
N ASN A 506 20.70 -0.66 3.42
CA ASN A 506 21.79 -1.36 2.74
C ASN A 506 21.95 -2.81 3.18
N VAL A 507 21.25 -3.27 4.23
CA VAL A 507 21.47 -4.61 4.79
C VAL A 507 21.14 -5.76 3.85
N PHE A 508 20.33 -5.50 2.82
CA PHE A 508 19.99 -6.47 1.78
C PHE A 508 20.87 -6.36 0.53
N GLN A 509 21.83 -5.43 0.50
CA GLN A 509 22.77 -5.31 -0.62
C GLN A 509 23.81 -6.44 -0.56
N LEU A 510 24.18 -6.96 -1.74
CA LEU A 510 25.19 -8.02 -1.86
C LEU A 510 26.53 -7.55 -1.29
N PHE A 511 27.18 -8.41 -0.53
CA PHE A 511 28.47 -8.18 0.11
C PHE A 511 28.49 -7.07 1.18
N PHE A 512 27.36 -6.49 1.50
CA PHE A 512 27.28 -5.54 2.60
C PHE A 512 27.38 -6.27 3.94
N THR A 513 28.36 -5.90 4.75
CA THR A 513 28.59 -6.45 6.09
C THR A 513 29.23 -5.44 7.01
N THR A 514 28.81 -5.43 8.27
CA THR A 514 29.43 -4.67 9.36
C THR A 514 30.38 -5.54 10.19
N LYS A 515 30.46 -6.86 9.91
CA LYS A 515 31.25 -7.84 10.65
C LYS A 515 32.69 -8.00 10.11
N GLY A 516 33.14 -7.13 9.21
CA GLY A 516 34.44 -7.22 8.57
C GLY A 516 34.66 -8.58 7.87
N THR A 517 35.81 -9.21 8.10
CA THR A 517 36.17 -10.50 7.48
C THR A 517 35.33 -11.69 7.98
N LYS A 518 34.54 -11.55 9.05
CA LYS A 518 33.69 -12.62 9.59
C LYS A 518 32.31 -12.71 8.90
N GLY A 519 31.92 -11.68 8.15
CA GLY A 519 30.63 -11.61 7.45
C GLY A 519 30.79 -11.73 5.94
N SER A 520 30.00 -12.64 5.29
CA SER A 520 30.00 -12.75 3.82
C SER A 520 29.18 -11.67 3.11
N GLY A 521 28.26 -11.00 3.82
CA GLY A 521 27.30 -10.07 3.22
C GLY A 521 26.30 -10.73 2.25
N LEU A 522 26.17 -12.06 2.26
CA LEU A 522 25.27 -12.81 1.37
C LEU A 522 24.03 -13.38 2.11
N GLY A 523 24.05 -13.44 3.45
CA GLY A 523 23.01 -14.09 4.25
C GLY A 523 21.65 -13.40 4.10
N LEU A 524 21.57 -12.09 4.31
CA LEU A 524 20.31 -11.32 4.22
C LEU A 524 19.78 -11.21 2.77
N PRO A 525 20.59 -10.96 1.74
CA PRO A 525 20.14 -11.09 0.35
C PRO A 525 19.55 -12.46 0.00
N MET A 526 20.09 -13.56 0.55
CA MET A 526 19.51 -14.91 0.37
C MET A 526 18.15 -15.04 1.04
N VAL A 527 17.98 -14.48 2.24
CA VAL A 527 16.68 -14.48 2.93
C VAL A 527 15.66 -13.69 2.12
N GLN A 528 16.01 -12.50 1.67
CA GLN A 528 15.15 -11.66 0.84
C GLN A 528 14.70 -12.41 -0.41
N ARG A 529 15.65 -12.96 -1.19
CA ARG A 529 15.34 -13.73 -2.40
C ARG A 529 14.43 -14.93 -2.15
N PHE A 530 14.63 -15.65 -1.04
CA PHE A 530 13.76 -16.75 -0.65
C PHE A 530 12.34 -16.27 -0.37
N VAL A 531 12.17 -15.20 0.42
CA VAL A 531 10.86 -14.64 0.77
C VAL A 531 10.14 -14.16 -0.50
N GLU A 532 10.82 -13.40 -1.36
CA GLU A 532 10.30 -12.90 -2.64
C GLU A 532 9.91 -14.04 -3.60
N SER A 533 10.65 -15.16 -3.60
CA SER A 533 10.32 -16.33 -4.44
C SER A 533 8.99 -16.99 -4.08
N LEU A 534 8.49 -16.75 -2.87
CA LEU A 534 7.20 -17.20 -2.36
C LEU A 534 6.13 -16.09 -2.40
N GLY A 535 6.40 -14.97 -3.08
CA GLY A 535 5.50 -13.81 -3.13
C GLY A 535 5.37 -13.08 -1.80
N GLY A 536 6.29 -13.31 -0.86
CA GLY A 536 6.33 -12.67 0.44
C GLY A 536 7.14 -11.38 0.46
N THR A 537 7.19 -10.75 1.63
CA THR A 537 7.99 -9.54 1.90
C THR A 537 8.81 -9.70 3.17
N ILE A 538 9.99 -9.10 3.20
CA ILE A 538 10.84 -9.00 4.39
C ILE A 538 10.97 -7.56 4.82
N THR A 539 10.76 -7.30 6.10
CA THR A 539 10.96 -5.96 6.70
C THR A 539 11.96 -6.01 7.82
N VAL A 540 12.66 -4.88 8.05
CA VAL A 540 13.61 -4.71 9.14
C VAL A 540 13.27 -3.46 9.93
N LYS A 541 13.22 -3.60 11.27
CA LYS A 541 13.13 -2.49 12.22
C LYS A 541 14.32 -2.59 13.16
N SER A 542 15.10 -1.53 13.26
CA SER A 542 16.28 -1.54 14.10
C SER A 542 16.52 -0.17 14.73
N LYS A 543 17.03 -0.19 15.95
CA LYS A 543 17.49 1.01 16.66
C LYS A 543 18.79 0.68 17.39
N VAL A 544 19.76 1.58 17.30
CA VAL A 544 21.08 1.42 17.92
C VAL A 544 20.90 1.19 19.42
N ASP A 545 21.61 0.20 19.96
CA ASP A 545 21.63 -0.27 21.35
C ASP A 545 20.29 -0.86 21.89
N GLU A 546 19.20 -0.80 21.10
CA GLU A 546 17.92 -1.43 21.47
C GLU A 546 17.74 -2.80 20.81
N GLY A 547 18.28 -2.99 19.59
CA GLY A 547 18.26 -4.27 18.87
C GLY A 547 17.66 -4.18 17.47
N THR A 548 17.43 -5.36 16.88
CA THR A 548 16.92 -5.51 15.51
C THR A 548 15.79 -6.52 15.45
N THR A 549 14.78 -6.23 14.64
CA THR A 549 13.70 -7.15 14.32
C THR A 549 13.59 -7.31 12.80
N PHE A 550 13.74 -8.54 12.32
CA PHE A 550 13.39 -8.93 10.96
C PHE A 550 12.04 -9.63 10.98
N ASN A 551 11.14 -9.22 10.10
CA ASN A 551 9.84 -9.88 9.93
C ASN A 551 9.69 -10.38 8.49
N LEU A 552 9.39 -11.68 8.35
CA LEU A 552 9.09 -12.35 7.09
C LEU A 552 7.59 -12.51 7.00
N ASN A 553 6.98 -11.95 5.97
CA ASN A 553 5.55 -12.05 5.71
C ASN A 553 5.32 -12.90 4.46
N PHE A 554 4.48 -13.93 4.57
CA PHE A 554 4.18 -14.86 3.48
C PHE A 554 2.67 -14.91 3.22
N PRO A 555 2.20 -14.63 2.00
CA PRO A 555 0.80 -14.83 1.64
C PRO A 555 0.44 -16.32 1.65
N TRP A 556 -0.83 -16.63 1.84
CA TRP A 556 -1.31 -18.00 1.65
C TRP A 556 -1.16 -18.39 0.17
N ILE A 557 -0.48 -19.50 -0.08
CA ILE A 557 -0.33 -20.10 -1.41
C ILE A 557 -1.26 -21.30 -1.47
N GLU A 558 -2.25 -21.31 -2.36
CA GLU A 558 -3.07 -22.48 -2.62
C GLU A 558 -2.16 -23.57 -3.25
N GLY A 559 -2.08 -24.74 -2.61
CA GLY A 559 -1.41 -25.88 -3.19
C GLY A 559 -2.19 -26.36 -4.42
N ASN A 560 -1.48 -26.57 -5.53
CA ASN A 560 -2.04 -27.22 -6.72
C ASN A 560 -2.36 -28.68 -6.44
#